data_e651739bd2d2e530a9a46e72eda64ff9
#
_entry.id   e651739bd2d2e530a9a46e72eda64ff9
#
_cell.length_a   1.000
_cell.length_b   1.000
_cell.length_c   1.000
_cell.angle_alpha   90.00
_cell.angle_beta   90.00
_cell.angle_gamma   90.00
#
_symmetry.space_group_name_H-M   'P 1'
#
loop_
_entity.id
_entity.type
_entity.pdbx_description
1 polymer ?
#
loop_
_entity_poly.entity_id
_entity_poly.type
_entity_poly.pdbx_seq_one_letter_code
_entity_poly.pdbx_strand_id
1 'polypeptide(L)'
;MPIRLRKPSCVVRCACVADLDDLCELEQQVFANDRMSRRSLRHFLVAASAAVLVVEHDGRIGGCAVVLFRPNSLIARLYSIAVAPRSAGRGLGPALLAAAEGAALANRRKTRRLEVHERNHRAIARYRKAAYQQFGRLVKYYADNGDALRFEKQLALGRGMRSRRR
;
A
#
# COMPACT_ATOMS: atom_id res chain seq x y z
N MET A 1 28.04 -9.27 -28.84
CA MET A 1 26.92 -9.82 -28.05
C MET A 1 26.37 -8.73 -27.18
N PRO A 2 25.14 -8.22 -27.39
CA PRO A 2 24.58 -7.23 -26.48
C PRO A 2 24.18 -7.92 -25.19
N ILE A 3 24.72 -7.45 -24.08
CA ILE A 3 24.30 -7.82 -22.73
C ILE A 3 22.86 -7.30 -22.57
N ARG A 4 21.87 -8.18 -22.62
CA ARG A 4 20.52 -7.84 -22.19
C ARG A 4 20.56 -7.59 -20.70
N LEU A 5 20.61 -6.32 -20.32
CA LEU A 5 20.30 -5.91 -18.96
C LEU A 5 18.88 -6.40 -18.64
N ARG A 6 18.78 -7.40 -17.78
CA ARG A 6 17.50 -7.84 -17.22
C ARG A 6 16.87 -6.60 -16.56
N LYS A 7 15.65 -6.23 -16.97
CA LYS A 7 14.84 -5.28 -16.20
C LYS A 7 14.81 -5.79 -14.76
N PRO A 8 15.12 -4.94 -13.78
CA PRO A 8 15.01 -5.35 -12.38
C PRO A 8 13.57 -5.80 -12.14
N SER A 9 13.39 -7.06 -11.78
CA SER A 9 12.08 -7.62 -11.49
C SER A 9 11.66 -7.13 -10.12
N CYS A 10 10.70 -6.20 -10.07
CA CYS A 10 10.05 -5.83 -8.83
C CYS A 10 9.11 -6.97 -8.41
N VAL A 11 9.42 -7.63 -7.31
CA VAL A 11 8.59 -8.69 -6.74
C VAL A 11 7.87 -8.15 -5.52
N VAL A 12 6.54 -8.18 -5.54
CA VAL A 12 5.72 -7.88 -4.37
C VAL A 12 5.39 -9.18 -3.66
N ARG A 13 5.62 -9.23 -2.35
CA ARG A 13 5.30 -10.37 -1.49
C ARG A 13 4.72 -9.92 -0.16
N CYS A 14 4.11 -10.86 0.56
CA CYS A 14 3.79 -10.63 1.97
C CYS A 14 5.07 -10.48 2.78
N ALA A 15 5.06 -9.53 3.71
CA ALA A 15 6.14 -9.37 4.67
C ALA A 15 6.03 -10.41 5.78
N CYS A 16 7.16 -10.71 6.40
CA CYS A 16 7.26 -11.58 7.58
C CYS A 16 8.00 -10.87 8.73
N VAL A 17 8.05 -11.49 9.89
CA VAL A 17 8.69 -10.89 11.08
C VAL A 17 10.18 -10.61 10.85
N ALA A 18 10.85 -11.37 9.99
CA ALA A 18 12.25 -11.13 9.63
C ALA A 18 12.46 -9.79 8.88
N ASP A 19 11.41 -9.23 8.28
CA ASP A 19 11.47 -7.94 7.58
C ASP A 19 11.35 -6.72 8.54
N LEU A 20 11.11 -6.94 9.83
CA LEU A 20 10.75 -5.88 10.78
C LEU A 20 11.79 -4.77 10.87
N ASP A 21 13.09 -5.10 10.87
CA ASP A 21 14.16 -4.10 10.95
C ASP A 21 14.19 -3.22 9.70
N ASP A 22 14.09 -3.82 8.53
CA ASP A 22 14.05 -3.11 7.24
C ASP A 22 12.79 -2.23 7.12
N LEU A 23 11.65 -2.69 7.66
CA LEU A 23 10.42 -1.90 7.69
C LEU A 23 10.53 -0.68 8.62
N CYS A 24 11.17 -0.83 9.79
CA CYS A 24 11.44 0.28 10.69
C CYS A 24 12.36 1.31 10.03
N GLU A 25 13.39 0.86 9.33
CA GLU A 25 14.29 1.75 8.58
C GLU A 25 13.54 2.50 7.47
N LEU A 26 12.70 1.80 6.72
CA LEU A 26 11.87 2.41 5.67
C LEU A 26 10.95 3.50 6.21
N GLU A 27 10.28 3.26 7.34
CA GLU A 27 9.43 4.27 8.02
C GLU A 27 10.24 5.53 8.39
N GLN A 28 11.47 5.35 8.88
CA GLN A 28 12.36 6.47 9.21
C GLN A 28 12.80 7.27 7.99
N GLN A 29 13.02 6.60 6.87
CA GLN A 29 13.44 7.26 5.62
C GLN A 29 12.30 8.03 4.94
N VAL A 30 11.07 7.54 5.04
CA VAL A 30 9.94 8.08 4.26
C VAL A 30 9.15 9.12 5.04
N PHE A 31 8.92 8.91 6.34
CA PHE A 31 8.05 9.75 7.14
C PHE A 31 8.83 10.58 8.16
N ALA A 32 8.66 11.90 8.11
CA ALA A 32 9.20 12.79 9.13
C ALA A 32 8.43 12.69 10.45
N ASN A 33 7.09 12.62 10.33
CA ASN A 33 6.13 12.48 11.42
C ASN A 33 5.19 11.31 11.13
N ASP A 34 4.36 10.93 12.10
CA ASP A 34 3.33 9.89 11.96
C ASP A 34 3.87 8.52 11.53
N ARG A 35 5.10 8.20 11.95
CA ARG A 35 5.73 6.89 11.70
C ARG A 35 5.04 5.79 12.48
N MET A 36 4.88 4.65 11.86
CA MET A 36 4.52 3.45 12.60
C MET A 36 5.64 3.06 13.56
N SER A 37 5.27 2.78 14.81
CA SER A 37 6.23 2.26 15.78
C SER A 37 6.63 0.82 15.44
N ARG A 38 7.82 0.41 15.89
CA ARG A 38 8.25 -0.99 15.80
C ARG A 38 7.21 -1.97 16.36
N ARG A 39 6.56 -1.59 17.48
CA ARG A 39 5.49 -2.39 18.10
C ARG A 39 4.28 -2.52 17.17
N SER A 40 3.86 -1.44 16.53
CA SER A 40 2.73 -1.45 15.59
C SER A 40 3.04 -2.29 14.35
N LEU A 41 4.24 -2.13 13.77
CA LEU A 41 4.70 -2.93 12.63
C LEU A 41 4.71 -4.42 12.96
N ARG A 42 5.29 -4.79 14.11
CA ARG A 42 5.30 -6.18 14.57
C ARG A 42 3.90 -6.74 14.76
N HIS A 43 2.99 -5.95 15.32
CA HIS A 43 1.58 -6.33 15.46
C HIS A 43 0.95 -6.62 14.10
N PHE A 44 1.09 -5.72 13.13
CA PHE A 44 0.50 -5.90 11.80
C PHE A 44 1.08 -7.10 11.04
N LEU A 45 2.35 -7.41 11.22
CA LEU A 45 2.99 -8.57 10.59
C LEU A 45 2.38 -9.91 10.99
N VAL A 46 1.79 -10.01 12.18
CA VAL A 46 1.22 -11.26 12.71
C VAL A 46 -0.30 -11.24 12.82
N ALA A 47 -0.94 -10.08 12.67
CA ALA A 47 -2.39 -9.95 12.84
C ALA A 47 -3.15 -10.46 11.61
N ALA A 48 -4.16 -11.32 11.83
CA ALA A 48 -5.06 -11.77 10.77
C ALA A 48 -5.90 -10.62 10.17
N SER A 49 -6.04 -9.51 10.90
CA SER A 49 -6.77 -8.29 10.48
C SER A 49 -5.91 -7.31 9.67
N ALA A 50 -4.69 -7.69 9.29
CA ALA A 50 -3.80 -6.87 8.50
C ALA A 50 -3.10 -7.69 7.42
N ALA A 51 -2.74 -7.03 6.32
CA ALA A 51 -1.79 -7.53 5.33
C ALA A 51 -0.67 -6.51 5.19
N VAL A 52 0.57 -6.94 5.39
CA VAL A 52 1.76 -6.15 5.16
C VAL A 52 2.44 -6.67 3.91
N LEU A 53 2.56 -5.82 2.90
CA LEU A 53 3.14 -6.14 1.60
C LEU A 53 4.45 -5.39 1.44
N VAL A 54 5.47 -6.04 0.92
CA VAL A 54 6.75 -5.43 0.59
C VAL A 54 7.06 -5.64 -0.88
N VAL A 55 7.74 -4.68 -1.47
CA VAL A 55 8.32 -4.80 -2.80
C VAL A 55 9.84 -4.77 -2.68
N GLU A 56 10.47 -5.80 -3.25
CA GLU A 56 11.92 -5.89 -3.32
C GLU A 56 12.42 -5.23 -4.60
N HIS A 57 13.52 -4.49 -4.45
CA HIS A 57 14.23 -3.85 -5.52
C HIS A 57 15.73 -3.89 -5.21
N ASP A 58 16.51 -4.45 -6.12
CA ASP A 58 17.96 -4.65 -5.97
C ASP A 58 18.34 -5.38 -4.66
N GLY A 59 17.58 -6.44 -4.31
CA GLY A 59 17.84 -7.28 -3.14
C GLY A 59 17.52 -6.64 -1.79
N ARG A 60 16.81 -5.51 -1.78
CA ARG A 60 16.36 -4.79 -0.58
C ARG A 60 14.89 -4.46 -0.65
N ILE A 61 14.26 -4.26 0.49
CA ILE A 61 12.91 -3.72 0.55
C ILE A 61 12.94 -2.28 0.05
N GLY A 62 12.30 -2.02 -1.09
CA GLY A 62 12.18 -0.71 -1.72
C GLY A 62 10.87 0.00 -1.38
N GLY A 63 9.91 -0.70 -0.81
CA GLY A 63 8.63 -0.13 -0.40
C GLY A 63 7.77 -1.11 0.37
N CYS A 64 6.75 -0.57 1.01
CA CYS A 64 5.80 -1.31 1.84
C CYS A 64 4.39 -0.74 1.72
N ALA A 65 3.38 -1.59 1.85
CA ALA A 65 1.98 -1.19 2.03
C ALA A 65 1.37 -1.98 3.19
N VAL A 66 0.57 -1.32 4.01
CA VAL A 66 -0.18 -1.93 5.10
C VAL A 66 -1.67 -1.76 4.83
N VAL A 67 -2.39 -2.86 4.79
CA VAL A 67 -3.84 -2.91 4.56
C VAL A 67 -4.51 -3.50 5.79
N LEU A 68 -5.54 -2.84 6.29
CA LEU A 68 -6.29 -3.27 7.47
C LEU A 68 -7.68 -3.77 7.08
N PHE A 69 -8.13 -4.81 7.76
CA PHE A 69 -9.43 -5.44 7.57
C PHE A 69 -10.20 -5.42 8.89
N ARG A 70 -11.37 -4.78 8.92
CA ARG A 70 -12.27 -4.87 10.08
C ARG A 70 -13.16 -6.09 9.94
N PRO A 71 -13.47 -6.81 11.04
CA PRO A 71 -14.50 -7.83 11.05
C PRO A 71 -15.85 -7.27 10.56
N ASN A 72 -16.63 -8.09 9.88
CA ASN A 72 -17.98 -7.73 9.39
C ASN A 72 -18.04 -6.48 8.50
N SER A 73 -16.96 -6.13 7.82
CA SER A 73 -16.89 -4.99 6.91
C SER A 73 -16.47 -5.45 5.52
N LEU A 74 -17.06 -4.89 4.49
CA LEU A 74 -16.62 -5.07 3.10
C LEU A 74 -15.57 -4.06 2.66
N ILE A 75 -15.08 -3.24 3.58
CA ILE A 75 -14.10 -2.19 3.34
C ILE A 75 -12.73 -2.63 3.84
N ALA A 76 -11.72 -2.53 2.98
CA ALA A 76 -10.31 -2.57 3.36
C ALA A 76 -9.77 -1.14 3.46
N ARG A 77 -8.94 -0.87 4.46
CA ARG A 77 -8.27 0.41 4.60
C ARG A 77 -6.80 0.29 4.22
N LEU A 78 -6.34 1.05 3.24
CA LEU A 78 -4.91 1.27 3.05
C LEU A 78 -4.42 2.19 4.16
N TYR A 79 -3.76 1.61 5.15
CA TYR A 79 -3.30 2.33 6.33
C TYR A 79 -2.03 3.13 6.06
N SER A 80 -1.09 2.54 5.32
CA SER A 80 0.17 3.17 4.93
C SER A 80 0.66 2.63 3.59
N ILE A 81 1.34 3.47 2.83
CA ILE A 81 2.13 3.09 1.67
C ILE A 81 3.41 3.94 1.65
N ALA A 82 4.55 3.29 1.54
CA ALA A 82 5.84 3.92 1.56
C ALA A 82 6.74 3.37 0.45
N VAL A 83 7.47 4.25 -0.22
CA VAL A 83 8.52 3.89 -1.19
C VAL A 83 9.80 4.58 -0.78
N ALA A 84 10.88 3.81 -0.65
CA ALA A 84 12.19 4.35 -0.30
C ALA A 84 12.64 5.41 -1.31
N PRO A 85 13.25 6.53 -0.88
CA PRO A 85 13.71 7.58 -1.79
C PRO A 85 14.62 7.05 -2.91
N ARG A 86 15.52 6.10 -2.58
CA ARG A 86 16.41 5.45 -3.55
C ARG A 86 15.70 4.63 -4.63
N SER A 87 14.46 4.25 -4.38
CA SER A 87 13.62 3.46 -5.30
C SER A 87 12.53 4.29 -5.98
N ALA A 88 12.52 5.59 -5.80
CA ALA A 88 11.54 6.48 -6.41
C ALA A 88 11.61 6.46 -7.94
N GLY A 89 10.45 6.64 -8.60
CA GLY A 89 10.36 6.69 -10.05
C GLY A 89 10.49 5.33 -10.76
N ARG A 90 10.48 4.21 -10.02
CA ARG A 90 10.64 2.86 -10.59
C ARG A 90 9.35 2.05 -10.63
N GLY A 91 8.20 2.67 -10.39
CA GLY A 91 6.89 2.03 -10.45
C GLY A 91 6.54 1.19 -9.23
N LEU A 92 7.28 1.30 -8.11
CA LEU A 92 7.02 0.51 -6.90
C LEU A 92 5.72 0.92 -6.22
N GLY A 93 5.38 2.20 -6.20
CA GLY A 93 4.13 2.69 -5.62
C GLY A 93 2.90 2.11 -6.32
N PRO A 94 2.77 2.22 -7.64
CA PRO A 94 1.70 1.56 -8.39
C PRO A 94 1.64 0.05 -8.20
N ALA A 95 2.79 -0.64 -8.15
CA ALA A 95 2.85 -2.09 -7.91
C ALA A 95 2.33 -2.48 -6.52
N LEU A 96 2.73 -1.74 -5.47
CA LEU A 96 2.20 -1.92 -4.11
C LEU A 96 0.71 -1.64 -4.03
N LEU A 97 0.24 -0.60 -4.71
CA LEU A 97 -1.17 -0.22 -4.74
C LEU A 97 -2.01 -1.34 -5.36
N ALA A 98 -1.58 -1.90 -6.48
CA ALA A 98 -2.24 -3.02 -7.14
C ALA A 98 -2.23 -4.29 -6.27
N ALA A 99 -1.10 -4.61 -5.64
CA ALA A 99 -0.99 -5.75 -4.72
C ALA A 99 -1.89 -5.59 -3.49
N ALA A 100 -2.02 -4.38 -2.96
CA ALA A 100 -2.92 -4.07 -1.85
C ALA A 100 -4.40 -4.23 -2.26
N GLU A 101 -4.76 -3.91 -3.49
CA GLU A 101 -6.10 -4.20 -4.04
C GLU A 101 -6.34 -5.70 -4.13
N GLY A 102 -5.36 -6.46 -4.61
CA GLY A 102 -5.42 -7.92 -4.63
C GLY A 102 -5.59 -8.54 -3.25
N ALA A 103 -4.87 -8.04 -2.24
CA ALA A 103 -5.00 -8.49 -0.86
C ALA A 103 -6.41 -8.18 -0.29
N ALA A 104 -6.98 -7.04 -0.61
CA ALA A 104 -8.34 -6.68 -0.22
C ALA A 104 -9.38 -7.64 -0.83
N LEU A 105 -9.27 -7.92 -2.12
CA LEU A 105 -10.14 -8.87 -2.81
C LEU A 105 -10.01 -10.29 -2.27
N ALA A 106 -8.78 -10.76 -2.01
CA ALA A 106 -8.51 -12.07 -1.41
C ALA A 106 -9.13 -12.22 -0.02
N ASN A 107 -9.26 -11.11 0.72
CA ASN A 107 -9.96 -11.03 2.01
C ASN A 107 -11.44 -10.66 1.89
N ARG A 108 -12.03 -10.85 0.71
CA ARG A 108 -13.47 -10.63 0.42
C ARG A 108 -13.92 -9.19 0.68
N ARG A 109 -13.04 -8.21 0.52
CA ARG A 109 -13.38 -6.79 0.60
C ARG A 109 -13.74 -6.28 -0.79
N LYS A 110 -14.76 -5.43 -0.86
CA LYS A 110 -15.29 -4.89 -2.13
C LYS A 110 -14.90 -3.44 -2.37
N THR A 111 -14.54 -2.74 -1.31
CA THR A 111 -14.17 -1.33 -1.36
C THR A 111 -12.86 -1.13 -0.65
N ARG A 112 -12.00 -0.28 -1.19
CA ARG A 112 -10.79 0.19 -0.51
C ARG A 112 -10.87 1.67 -0.24
N ARG A 113 -10.50 2.07 0.98
CA ARG A 113 -10.44 3.45 1.44
C ARG A 113 -9.06 3.81 1.93
N LEU A 114 -8.71 5.07 1.84
CA LEU A 114 -7.47 5.63 2.34
C LEU A 114 -7.65 7.09 2.74
N GLU A 115 -6.76 7.55 3.60
CA GLU A 115 -6.56 8.96 3.91
C GLU A 115 -5.19 9.38 3.39
N VAL A 116 -5.10 10.59 2.86
CA VAL A 116 -3.87 11.20 2.36
C VAL A 116 -3.79 12.66 2.78
N HIS A 117 -2.61 13.10 3.17
CA HIS A 117 -2.37 14.50 3.53
C HIS A 117 -2.69 15.42 2.34
N GLU A 118 -3.43 16.50 2.57
CA GLU A 118 -3.87 17.42 1.53
C GLU A 118 -2.72 18.03 0.69
N ARG A 119 -1.52 18.13 1.28
CA ARG A 119 -0.32 18.63 0.60
C ARG A 119 0.48 17.55 -0.13
N ASN A 120 0.12 16.29 0.01
CA ASN A 120 0.81 15.20 -0.68
C ASN A 120 0.28 15.04 -2.12
N HIS A 121 0.57 16.05 -2.96
CA HIS A 121 0.07 16.12 -4.34
C HIS A 121 0.49 14.93 -5.19
N ARG A 122 1.67 14.38 -4.94
CA ARG A 122 2.19 13.20 -5.67
C ARG A 122 1.37 11.94 -5.36
N ALA A 123 1.04 11.70 -4.11
CA ALA A 123 0.19 10.58 -3.72
C ALA A 123 -1.25 10.77 -4.20
N ILE A 124 -1.81 11.97 -4.08
CA ILE A 124 -3.14 12.30 -4.57
C ILE A 124 -3.26 12.03 -6.08
N ALA A 125 -2.28 12.48 -6.88
CA ALA A 125 -2.25 12.21 -8.32
C ALA A 125 -2.18 10.70 -8.63
N ARG A 126 -1.40 9.94 -7.86
CA ARG A 126 -1.32 8.48 -7.98
C ARG A 126 -2.67 7.82 -7.71
N TYR A 127 -3.37 8.21 -6.66
CA TYR A 127 -4.67 7.63 -6.32
C TYR A 127 -5.73 7.96 -7.37
N ARG A 128 -5.77 9.19 -7.84
CA ARG A 128 -6.67 9.59 -8.94
C ARG A 128 -6.40 8.81 -10.22
N LYS A 129 -5.13 8.63 -10.58
CA LYS A 129 -4.73 7.82 -11.74
C LYS A 129 -5.12 6.35 -11.59
N ALA A 130 -5.14 5.82 -10.38
CA ALA A 130 -5.58 4.48 -10.05
C ALA A 130 -7.10 4.35 -9.87
N ALA A 131 -7.87 5.36 -10.29
CA ALA A 131 -9.34 5.43 -10.24
C ALA A 131 -9.95 5.51 -8.84
N TYR A 132 -9.20 6.03 -7.87
CA TYR A 132 -9.75 6.42 -6.57
C TYR A 132 -10.49 7.76 -6.68
N GLN A 133 -11.62 7.86 -6.00
CA GLN A 133 -12.44 9.06 -5.94
C GLN A 133 -12.45 9.64 -4.53
N GLN A 134 -12.32 10.95 -4.44
CA GLN A 134 -12.45 11.63 -3.15
C GLN A 134 -13.91 11.61 -2.71
N PHE A 135 -14.14 11.18 -1.47
CA PHE A 135 -15.48 11.14 -0.88
C PHE A 135 -15.60 11.94 0.41
N GLY A 136 -14.51 12.49 0.94
CA GLY A 136 -14.55 13.24 2.18
C GLY A 136 -13.23 13.92 2.53
N ARG A 137 -13.26 14.62 3.65
CA ARG A 137 -12.13 15.35 4.25
C ARG A 137 -12.24 15.25 5.77
N LEU A 138 -11.11 15.05 6.43
CA LEU A 138 -10.98 15.12 7.88
C LEU A 138 -10.11 16.32 8.23
N VAL A 139 -10.70 17.31 8.91
CA VAL A 139 -10.02 18.56 9.27
C VAL A 139 -9.03 18.30 10.40
N LYS A 140 -7.83 18.87 10.31
CA LYS A 140 -6.75 18.75 11.32
C LYS A 140 -6.46 17.31 11.73
N TYR A 141 -6.40 16.42 10.78
CA TYR A 141 -6.22 14.98 11.01
C TYR A 141 -4.79 14.62 11.38
N TYR A 142 -3.79 15.28 10.78
CA TYR A 142 -2.37 15.00 11.00
C TYR A 142 -1.78 15.84 12.13
N ALA A 143 -0.63 15.43 12.67
CA ALA A 143 0.06 16.11 13.77
C ALA A 143 0.45 17.55 13.44
N ASP A 144 0.63 17.89 12.18
CA ASP A 144 0.92 19.24 11.69
C ASP A 144 -0.35 20.10 11.45
N ASN A 145 -1.51 19.66 11.95
CA ASN A 145 -2.83 20.24 11.69
C ASN A 145 -3.26 20.22 10.21
N GLY A 146 -2.58 19.46 9.35
CA GLY A 146 -2.99 19.26 7.97
C GLY A 146 -4.25 18.40 7.87
N ASP A 147 -5.06 18.68 6.85
CA ASP A 147 -6.26 17.90 6.58
C ASP A 147 -5.94 16.61 5.88
N ALA A 148 -6.73 15.57 6.13
CA ALA A 148 -6.73 14.36 5.33
C ALA A 148 -7.83 14.41 4.27
N LEU A 149 -7.46 14.17 3.02
CA LEU A 149 -8.42 13.84 1.96
C LEU A 149 -8.72 12.36 2.02
N ARG A 150 -9.98 12.00 1.92
CA ARG A 150 -10.44 10.60 1.95
C ARG A 150 -10.79 10.15 0.54
N PHE A 151 -10.19 9.06 0.12
CA PHE A 151 -10.42 8.46 -1.18
C PHE A 151 -10.96 7.04 -1.04
N GLU A 152 -11.79 6.63 -2.00
CA GLU A 152 -12.27 5.26 -2.10
C GLU A 152 -12.27 4.75 -3.54
N LYS A 153 -12.20 3.44 -3.67
CA LYS A 153 -12.34 2.72 -4.93
C LYS A 153 -13.15 1.46 -4.72
N GLN A 154 -14.14 1.24 -5.58
CA GLN A 154 -14.81 -0.06 -5.68
C GLN A 154 -13.88 -1.04 -6.39
N LEU A 155 -13.65 -2.19 -5.77
CA LEU A 155 -12.76 -3.22 -6.29
C LEU A 155 -13.59 -4.20 -7.12
N ALA A 156 -13.26 -4.33 -8.41
CA ALA A 156 -13.85 -5.34 -9.27
C ALA A 156 -12.99 -6.61 -9.27
N LEU A 157 -13.61 -7.77 -9.15
CA LEU A 157 -12.99 -9.04 -9.52
C LEU A 157 -12.60 -8.92 -11.00
N GLY A 158 -11.32 -9.09 -11.33
CA GLY A 158 -10.85 -9.06 -12.71
C GLY A 158 -11.75 -9.94 -13.58
N ARG A 159 -12.16 -9.41 -14.73
CA ARG A 159 -12.88 -10.19 -15.75
C ARG A 159 -11.93 -11.26 -16.30
N GLY A 160 -11.93 -12.44 -15.66
CA GLY A 160 -11.04 -13.51 -16.06
C GLY A 160 -11.31 -14.79 -15.30
N MET A 161 -12.56 -15.27 -15.30
CA MET A 161 -12.90 -16.71 -15.32
C MET A 161 -14.40 -16.85 -15.55
N ARG A 162 -14.81 -16.66 -16.80
CA ARG A 162 -16.04 -17.30 -17.23
C ARG A 162 -15.76 -18.81 -17.23
N SER A 163 -16.17 -19.49 -16.18
CA SER A 163 -16.33 -20.93 -16.16
C SER A 163 -17.18 -21.32 -17.36
N ARG A 164 -16.55 -21.95 -18.36
CA ARG A 164 -17.32 -22.73 -19.34
C ARG A 164 -17.87 -23.94 -18.61
N ARG A 165 -19.11 -23.86 -18.16
CA ARG A 165 -19.89 -25.06 -17.89
C ARG A 165 -20.40 -25.58 -19.24
N ARG A 166 -19.94 -26.73 -19.60
CA ARG A 166 -20.66 -27.67 -20.48
C ARG A 166 -21.42 -28.65 -19.61
#